data_a65917fde37ff9ebc05fdd158180cef8
#
_entry.id   a65917fde37ff9ebc05fdd158180cef8
#
_cell.length_a   1.000
_cell.length_b   1.000
_cell.length_c   1.000
_cell.angle_alpha   90.00
_cell.angle_beta   90.00
_cell.angle_gamma   90.00
#
_symmetry.space_group_name_H-M   'P 1'
#
loop_
_entity.id
_entity.type
_entity.pdbx_description
1 polymer ?
#
loop_
_entity_poly.entity_id
_entity_poly.type
_entity_poly.pdbx_seq_one_letter_code
_entity_poly.pdbx_strand_id
1 'polypeptide(L)'
;ARYKHFFIDEFQDTSILQWHNFLPLVNNGLSEGNTSLIVGDAKQAIYRFRSGEVEQIMNLPSIYAAEDNDFYAECENTLRNSLHKESLRYNYRSKKNVIDFNNSFFKLSKHKLTSENYSKVYDGMEQLCNKKDGYEGYVSVEIFDMDKLSEDTDTPTKLYKDEVKQSMLNDIHNLRNKGFRFSDI
;
A
#
# COMPACT_ATOMS: atom_id res chain seq x y z
N ALA A 1 20.03 -22.37 -15.01
CA ALA A 1 19.43 -22.44 -13.66
C ALA A 1 18.25 -23.42 -13.65
N ARG A 2 17.88 -23.95 -12.45
CA ARG A 2 16.73 -24.87 -12.31
C ARG A 2 15.39 -24.14 -12.54
N TYR A 3 15.30 -22.88 -12.08
CA TYR A 3 14.12 -22.02 -12.23
C TYR A 3 14.39 -21.01 -13.34
N LYS A 4 13.37 -20.79 -14.18
CA LYS A 4 13.46 -19.90 -15.35
C LYS A 4 12.63 -18.63 -15.16
N HIS A 5 11.51 -18.72 -14.42
CA HIS A 5 10.59 -17.62 -14.18
C HIS A 5 10.51 -17.33 -12.69
N PHE A 6 10.49 -16.06 -12.33
CA PHE A 6 10.40 -15.61 -10.94
C PHE A 6 9.17 -14.71 -10.79
N PHE A 7 8.35 -15.01 -9.78
CA PHE A 7 7.19 -14.21 -9.41
C PHE A 7 7.40 -13.75 -7.99
N ILE A 8 7.53 -12.45 -7.80
CA ILE A 8 7.78 -11.81 -6.51
C ILE A 8 6.59 -10.91 -6.22
N ASP A 9 5.85 -11.24 -5.18
CA ASP A 9 4.71 -10.47 -4.70
C ASP A 9 5.08 -9.67 -3.45
N GLU A 10 4.31 -8.61 -3.15
CA GLU A 10 4.54 -7.71 -2.02
C GLU A 10 5.98 -7.14 -1.98
N PHE A 11 6.50 -6.78 -3.16
CA PHE A 11 7.90 -6.39 -3.32
C PHE A 11 8.30 -5.18 -2.45
N GLN A 12 7.37 -4.28 -2.10
CA GLN A 12 7.62 -3.15 -1.21
C GLN A 12 8.04 -3.56 0.22
N ASP A 13 7.77 -4.80 0.62
CA ASP A 13 8.13 -5.34 1.93
C ASP A 13 9.44 -6.14 1.90
N THR A 14 10.07 -6.22 0.73
CA THR A 14 11.34 -6.93 0.54
C THR A 14 12.49 -6.10 1.11
N SER A 15 13.38 -6.73 1.88
CA SER A 15 14.61 -6.07 2.36
C SER A 15 15.65 -5.96 1.24
N ILE A 16 16.59 -5.01 1.39
CA ILE A 16 17.72 -4.85 0.47
C ILE A 16 18.45 -6.17 0.28
N LEU A 17 18.76 -6.86 1.39
CA LEU A 17 19.47 -8.15 1.36
C LEU A 17 18.68 -9.22 0.60
N GLN A 18 17.37 -9.30 0.78
CA GLN A 18 16.53 -10.25 0.05
C GLN A 18 16.56 -9.97 -1.45
N TRP A 19 16.36 -8.72 -1.85
CA TRP A 19 16.40 -8.36 -3.27
C TRP A 19 17.76 -8.63 -3.91
N HIS A 20 18.85 -8.21 -3.25
CA HIS A 20 20.20 -8.45 -3.74
C HIS A 20 20.52 -9.96 -3.89
N ASN A 21 19.96 -10.81 -3.01
CA ASN A 21 20.08 -12.26 -3.14
C ASN A 21 19.26 -12.86 -4.29
N PHE A 22 18.11 -12.26 -4.65
CA PHE A 22 17.30 -12.69 -5.79
C PHE A 22 17.84 -12.17 -7.14
N LEU A 23 18.54 -11.06 -7.13
CA LEU A 23 19.02 -10.38 -8.32
C LEU A 23 19.81 -11.30 -9.28
N PRO A 24 20.78 -12.11 -8.82
CA PRO A 24 21.52 -13.03 -9.72
C PRO A 24 20.61 -14.03 -10.43
N LEU A 25 19.56 -14.49 -9.75
CA LEU A 25 18.61 -15.44 -10.31
C LEU A 25 17.70 -14.79 -11.35
N VAL A 26 17.19 -13.61 -11.03
CA VAL A 26 16.34 -12.82 -11.93
C VAL A 26 17.12 -12.39 -13.16
N ASN A 27 18.34 -11.85 -12.97
CA ASN A 27 19.24 -11.44 -14.06
C ASN A 27 19.54 -12.59 -15.00
N ASN A 28 19.92 -13.74 -14.47
CA ASN A 28 20.19 -14.93 -15.30
C ASN A 28 18.93 -15.38 -16.07
N GLY A 29 17.77 -15.40 -15.42
CA GLY A 29 16.51 -15.75 -16.08
C GLY A 29 16.19 -14.82 -17.25
N LEU A 30 16.27 -13.52 -17.04
CA LEU A 30 16.01 -12.50 -18.06
C LEU A 30 17.03 -12.54 -19.20
N SER A 31 18.31 -12.73 -18.89
CA SER A 31 19.40 -12.83 -19.90
C SER A 31 19.24 -14.06 -20.79
N GLU A 32 18.63 -15.14 -20.29
CA GLU A 32 18.27 -16.33 -21.07
C GLU A 32 16.94 -16.17 -21.87
N GLY A 33 16.33 -14.98 -21.86
CA GLY A 33 15.06 -14.71 -22.55
C GLY A 33 13.81 -15.21 -21.81
N ASN A 34 13.93 -15.57 -20.53
CA ASN A 34 12.79 -15.92 -19.70
C ASN A 34 12.13 -14.66 -19.11
N THR A 35 11.04 -14.83 -18.36
CA THR A 35 10.26 -13.72 -17.81
C THR A 35 10.25 -13.74 -16.29
N SER A 36 10.14 -12.54 -15.69
CA SER A 36 9.90 -12.38 -14.26
C SER A 36 8.76 -11.39 -14.03
N LEU A 37 8.00 -11.56 -12.96
CA LEU A 37 6.94 -10.66 -12.55
C LEU A 37 7.23 -10.16 -11.13
N ILE A 38 7.26 -8.86 -10.98
CA ILE A 38 7.34 -8.19 -9.67
C ILE A 38 6.02 -7.45 -9.45
N VAL A 39 5.35 -7.74 -8.36
CA VAL A 39 4.11 -7.09 -7.94
C VAL A 39 4.32 -6.41 -6.62
N GLY A 40 3.84 -5.18 -6.48
CA GLY A 40 3.94 -4.44 -5.24
C GLY A 40 3.27 -3.07 -5.33
N ASP A 41 3.06 -2.48 -4.18
CA ASP A 41 2.50 -1.13 -4.05
C ASP A 41 3.27 -0.37 -2.96
N ALA A 42 4.05 0.62 -3.36
CA ALA A 42 4.85 1.43 -2.45
C ALA A 42 4.01 2.08 -1.32
N LYS A 43 2.72 2.37 -1.56
CA LYS A 43 1.79 2.92 -0.57
C LYS A 43 1.43 1.94 0.56
N GLN A 44 1.62 0.64 0.33
CA GLN A 44 1.34 -0.43 1.29
C GLN A 44 2.57 -0.84 2.11
N ALA A 45 3.71 -0.17 1.93
CA ALA A 45 4.94 -0.44 2.68
C ALA A 45 4.78 -0.07 4.16
N ILE A 46 4.47 -1.05 5.00
CA ILE A 46 4.28 -0.88 6.45
C ILE A 46 5.33 -1.63 7.27
N TYR A 47 6.20 -2.42 6.64
CA TYR A 47 7.19 -3.27 7.31
C TYR A 47 8.60 -2.71 7.34
N ARG A 48 8.76 -1.37 7.33
CA ARG A 48 10.07 -0.73 7.45
C ARG A 48 10.82 -1.14 8.72
N PHE A 49 10.11 -1.39 9.83
CA PHE A 49 10.67 -1.91 11.07
C PHE A 49 11.20 -3.35 10.97
N ARG A 50 10.86 -4.08 9.89
CA ARG A 50 11.38 -5.41 9.54
C ARG A 50 12.34 -5.36 8.35
N SER A 51 12.98 -4.21 8.13
CA SER A 51 13.92 -3.98 7.03
C SER A 51 13.31 -4.00 5.62
N GLY A 52 11.99 -3.88 5.48
CA GLY A 52 11.35 -3.59 4.21
C GLY A 52 11.79 -2.22 3.69
N GLU A 53 12.14 -2.12 2.42
CA GLU A 53 12.65 -0.88 1.84
C GLU A 53 11.86 -0.49 0.59
N VAL A 54 11.05 0.55 0.74
CA VAL A 54 10.14 1.04 -0.31
C VAL A 54 10.86 1.63 -1.51
N GLU A 55 12.04 2.20 -1.29
CA GLU A 55 12.86 2.78 -2.34
C GLU A 55 13.27 1.75 -3.40
N GLN A 56 13.30 0.46 -3.05
CA GLN A 56 13.60 -0.61 -4.02
C GLN A 56 12.57 -0.67 -5.15
N ILE A 57 11.26 -0.67 -4.83
CA ILE A 57 10.22 -0.70 -5.87
C ILE A 57 10.13 0.63 -6.62
N MET A 58 10.36 1.75 -5.93
CA MET A 58 10.28 3.08 -6.53
C MET A 58 11.40 3.33 -7.53
N ASN A 59 12.59 2.79 -7.28
CA ASN A 59 13.79 3.04 -8.09
C ASN A 59 13.93 2.07 -9.26
N LEU A 60 13.16 0.96 -9.33
CA LEU A 60 13.27 0.04 -10.46
C LEU A 60 13.17 0.77 -11.80
N PRO A 61 14.06 0.48 -12.77
CA PRO A 61 15.03 -0.62 -12.82
C PRO A 61 16.38 -0.36 -12.12
N SER A 62 16.59 0.81 -11.52
CA SER A 62 17.80 1.05 -10.73
C SER A 62 17.75 0.29 -9.41
N ILE A 63 18.89 -0.27 -9.01
CA ILE A 63 19.00 -1.11 -7.83
C ILE A 63 19.36 -0.25 -6.64
N TYR A 64 18.45 -0.14 -5.67
CA TYR A 64 18.66 0.66 -4.48
C TYR A 64 19.78 0.07 -3.61
N ALA A 65 20.63 0.95 -3.09
CA ALA A 65 21.80 0.59 -2.28
C ALA A 65 22.77 -0.41 -2.95
N ALA A 66 22.84 -0.38 -4.29
CA ALA A 66 23.81 -1.16 -5.04
C ALA A 66 25.24 -0.65 -4.76
N GLU A 67 26.18 -1.59 -4.71
CA GLU A 67 27.60 -1.25 -4.74
C GLU A 67 28.00 -0.81 -6.17
N ASP A 68 28.99 0.07 -6.26
CA ASP A 68 29.54 0.49 -7.55
C ASP A 68 30.47 -0.59 -8.12
N ASN A 69 29.86 -1.57 -8.80
CA ASN A 69 30.56 -2.66 -9.46
C ASN A 69 29.84 -3.13 -10.73
N ASP A 70 30.58 -3.86 -11.57
CA ASP A 70 30.12 -4.32 -12.89
C ASP A 70 28.87 -5.22 -12.79
N PHE A 71 28.74 -6.01 -11.73
CA PHE A 71 27.61 -6.92 -11.55
C PHE A 71 26.28 -6.17 -11.43
N TYR A 72 26.21 -5.14 -10.58
CA TYR A 72 24.98 -4.35 -10.44
C TYR A 72 24.68 -3.54 -11.69
N ALA A 73 25.71 -3.01 -12.37
CA ALA A 73 25.55 -2.32 -13.64
C ALA A 73 24.96 -3.23 -14.73
N GLU A 74 25.42 -4.47 -14.81
CA GLU A 74 24.87 -5.49 -15.73
C GLU A 74 23.40 -5.81 -15.37
N CYS A 75 23.10 -6.04 -14.09
CA CYS A 75 21.75 -6.31 -13.63
C CYS A 75 20.79 -5.15 -13.95
N GLU A 76 21.18 -3.89 -13.73
CA GLU A 76 20.38 -2.72 -14.08
C GLU A 76 20.12 -2.64 -15.58
N ASN A 77 21.10 -2.90 -16.40
CA ASN A 77 20.95 -2.92 -17.86
C ASN A 77 19.96 -4.00 -18.31
N THR A 78 20.06 -5.21 -17.75
CA THR A 78 19.15 -6.32 -18.05
C THR A 78 17.72 -5.97 -17.62
N LEU A 79 17.56 -5.45 -16.41
CA LEU A 79 16.26 -5.01 -15.92
C LEU A 79 15.69 -3.90 -16.80
N ARG A 80 16.45 -2.88 -17.14
CA ARG A 80 16.05 -1.76 -18.00
C ARG A 80 15.54 -2.20 -19.36
N ASN A 81 16.23 -3.17 -19.97
CA ASN A 81 15.88 -3.69 -21.28
C ASN A 81 14.63 -4.62 -21.26
N SER A 82 14.35 -5.22 -20.10
CA SER A 82 13.25 -6.19 -19.94
C SER A 82 12.03 -5.60 -19.23
N LEU A 83 12.14 -4.39 -18.66
CA LEU A 83 11.09 -3.82 -17.83
C LEU A 83 9.88 -3.38 -18.67
N HIS A 84 8.73 -3.95 -18.36
CA HIS A 84 7.42 -3.46 -18.75
C HIS A 84 6.62 -3.13 -17.50
N LYS A 85 6.23 -1.86 -17.33
CA LYS A 85 5.56 -1.39 -16.12
C LYS A 85 4.07 -1.18 -16.40
N GLU A 86 3.24 -1.87 -15.62
CA GLU A 86 1.78 -1.79 -15.68
C GLU A 86 1.21 -1.35 -14.34
N SER A 87 0.12 -0.60 -14.38
CA SER A 87 -0.62 -0.20 -13.18
C SER A 87 -1.99 -0.86 -13.16
N LEU A 88 -2.32 -1.52 -12.06
CA LEU A 88 -3.63 -2.14 -11.84
C LEU A 88 -4.63 -1.07 -11.40
N ARG A 89 -5.41 -0.55 -12.34
CA ARG A 89 -6.34 0.57 -12.09
C ARG A 89 -7.66 0.16 -11.47
N TYR A 90 -8.09 -1.10 -11.66
CA TYR A 90 -9.40 -1.56 -11.19
C TYR A 90 -9.31 -2.20 -9.82
N ASN A 91 -10.12 -1.69 -8.89
CA ASN A 91 -10.30 -2.30 -7.58
C ASN A 91 -11.49 -3.26 -7.62
N TYR A 92 -11.21 -4.55 -7.39
CA TYR A 92 -12.19 -5.63 -7.36
C TYR A 92 -12.67 -5.96 -5.94
N ARG A 93 -12.01 -5.42 -4.91
CA ARG A 93 -12.29 -5.69 -3.51
C ARG A 93 -13.36 -4.77 -2.95
N SER A 94 -13.18 -3.47 -3.12
CA SER A 94 -13.98 -2.45 -2.44
C SER A 94 -15.16 -1.98 -3.28
N LYS A 95 -16.14 -1.39 -2.62
CA LYS A 95 -17.30 -0.75 -3.25
C LYS A 95 -16.97 0.70 -3.64
N LYS A 96 -17.79 1.26 -4.52
CA LYS A 96 -17.57 2.58 -5.13
C LYS A 96 -17.31 3.69 -4.10
N ASN A 97 -18.16 3.84 -3.09
CA ASN A 97 -18.02 4.93 -2.12
C ASN A 97 -16.71 4.83 -1.32
N VAL A 98 -16.22 3.61 -1.04
CA VAL A 98 -14.93 3.41 -0.36
C VAL A 98 -13.77 3.83 -1.26
N ILE A 99 -13.85 3.48 -2.56
CA ILE A 99 -12.83 3.85 -3.55
C ILE A 99 -12.81 5.36 -3.75
N ASP A 100 -13.97 5.98 -3.94
CA ASP A 100 -14.10 7.43 -4.16
C ASP A 100 -13.60 8.23 -2.92
N PHE A 101 -13.92 7.74 -1.73
CA PHE A 101 -13.40 8.32 -0.49
C PHE A 101 -11.88 8.24 -0.43
N ASN A 102 -11.30 7.06 -0.66
CA ASN A 102 -9.85 6.86 -0.64
C ASN A 102 -9.15 7.72 -1.70
N ASN A 103 -9.66 7.74 -2.93
CA ASN A 103 -9.12 8.59 -3.99
C ASN A 103 -9.10 10.07 -3.56
N SER A 104 -10.20 10.56 -2.99
CA SER A 104 -10.33 11.96 -2.55
C SER A 104 -9.41 12.24 -1.35
N PHE A 105 -9.40 11.36 -0.36
CA PHE A 105 -8.61 11.51 0.85
C PHE A 105 -7.10 11.56 0.53
N PHE A 106 -6.60 10.58 -0.22
CA PHE A 106 -5.19 10.54 -0.56
C PHE A 106 -4.75 11.62 -1.53
N LYS A 107 -5.64 12.06 -2.43
CA LYS A 107 -5.37 13.23 -3.28
C LYS A 107 -5.16 14.49 -2.45
N LEU A 108 -5.96 14.71 -1.42
CA LEU A 108 -5.79 15.84 -0.50
C LEU A 108 -4.54 15.68 0.36
N SER A 109 -4.32 14.48 0.91
CA SER A 109 -3.19 14.17 1.78
C SER A 109 -1.85 14.32 1.06
N LYS A 110 -1.76 13.97 -0.22
CA LYS A 110 -0.57 14.16 -1.05
C LYS A 110 -0.01 15.59 -0.98
N HIS A 111 -0.89 16.60 -1.02
CA HIS A 111 -0.49 18.01 -0.95
C HIS A 111 0.06 18.44 0.41
N LYS A 112 -0.12 17.62 1.45
CA LYS A 112 0.40 17.86 2.80
C LYS A 112 1.75 17.21 3.06
N LEU A 113 2.21 16.33 2.15
CA LEU A 113 3.50 15.69 2.28
C LEU A 113 4.63 16.69 1.94
N THR A 114 5.58 16.81 2.86
CA THR A 114 6.72 17.72 2.71
C THR A 114 7.85 17.13 1.87
N SER A 115 7.91 15.81 1.74
CA SER A 115 8.92 15.11 0.94
C SER A 115 8.41 14.85 -0.47
N GLU A 116 9.15 15.35 -1.45
CA GLU A 116 8.84 15.12 -2.87
C GLU A 116 8.87 13.63 -3.25
N ASN A 117 9.82 12.87 -2.69
CA ASN A 117 9.92 11.44 -2.96
C ASN A 117 8.67 10.68 -2.50
N TYR A 118 8.18 10.96 -1.28
CA TYR A 118 6.94 10.32 -0.80
C TYR A 118 5.70 10.82 -1.54
N SER A 119 5.70 12.06 -2.02
CA SER A 119 4.61 12.57 -2.86
C SER A 119 4.49 11.79 -4.17
N LYS A 120 5.62 11.38 -4.78
CA LYS A 120 5.64 10.57 -6.02
C LYS A 120 5.01 9.19 -5.86
N VAL A 121 5.05 8.61 -4.66
CA VAL A 121 4.38 7.33 -4.36
C VAL A 121 2.87 7.38 -4.64
N TYR A 122 2.28 8.57 -4.52
CA TYR A 122 0.85 8.79 -4.75
C TYR A 122 0.52 9.22 -6.19
N ASP A 123 1.48 9.21 -7.12
CA ASP A 123 1.21 9.48 -8.52
C ASP A 123 0.46 8.31 -9.17
N GLY A 124 -0.60 8.61 -9.89
CA GLY A 124 -1.41 7.60 -10.56
C GLY A 124 -2.16 6.64 -9.63
N MET A 125 -2.38 7.01 -8.37
CA MET A 125 -3.02 6.18 -7.35
C MET A 125 -4.53 5.99 -7.53
N GLU A 126 -5.17 6.78 -8.39
CA GLU A 126 -6.62 6.73 -8.58
C GLU A 126 -7.05 5.34 -9.05
N GLN A 127 -7.97 4.74 -8.29
CA GLN A 127 -8.55 3.45 -8.59
C GLN A 127 -9.95 3.59 -9.15
N LEU A 128 -10.30 2.70 -10.07
CA LEU A 128 -11.63 2.60 -10.66
C LEU A 128 -12.40 1.46 -10.00
N CYS A 129 -13.67 1.70 -9.73
CA CYS A 129 -14.57 0.65 -9.23
C CYS A 129 -14.99 -0.27 -10.37
N ASN A 130 -14.82 -1.58 -10.20
CA ASN A 130 -15.34 -2.57 -11.18
C ASN A 130 -16.63 -3.24 -10.71
N LYS A 131 -17.10 -3.01 -9.49
CA LYS A 131 -18.32 -3.64 -8.95
C LYS A 131 -19.57 -2.81 -9.30
N LYS A 132 -20.50 -3.41 -10.06
CA LYS A 132 -21.78 -2.80 -10.48
C LYS A 132 -22.98 -3.53 -9.86
N ASP A 133 -22.91 -3.89 -8.60
CA ASP A 133 -23.91 -4.73 -7.94
C ASP A 133 -25.01 -3.95 -7.17
N GLY A 134 -25.16 -2.67 -7.48
CA GLY A 134 -26.25 -1.83 -6.93
C GLY A 134 -26.03 -1.34 -5.49
N TYR A 135 -25.07 -1.90 -4.75
CA TYR A 135 -24.66 -1.43 -3.41
C TYR A 135 -23.35 -0.68 -3.50
N GLU A 136 -23.37 0.61 -3.15
CA GLU A 136 -22.21 1.48 -3.36
C GLU A 136 -21.20 1.49 -2.21
N GLY A 137 -21.52 0.82 -1.10
CA GLY A 137 -20.69 0.83 0.12
C GLY A 137 -20.96 2.04 1.02
N TYR A 138 -20.32 2.04 2.17
CA TYR A 138 -20.48 3.07 3.19
C TYR A 138 -19.12 3.48 3.76
N VAL A 139 -18.94 4.77 3.97
CA VAL A 139 -17.81 5.36 4.68
C VAL A 139 -18.34 6.35 5.69
N SER A 140 -17.87 6.30 6.91
CA SER A 140 -18.14 7.24 7.97
C SER A 140 -16.84 7.78 8.54
N VAL A 141 -16.84 9.07 8.86
CA VAL A 141 -15.72 9.72 9.55
C VAL A 141 -16.31 10.46 10.75
N GLU A 142 -15.84 10.12 11.93
CA GLU A 142 -16.22 10.78 13.17
C GLU A 142 -15.03 11.54 13.74
N ILE A 143 -15.26 12.79 14.11
CA ILE A 143 -14.23 13.67 14.67
C ILE A 143 -14.62 14.01 16.10
N PHE A 144 -13.76 13.65 17.05
CA PHE A 144 -13.94 13.96 18.46
C PHE A 144 -13.20 15.26 18.81
N ASP A 145 -13.94 16.22 19.38
CA ASP A 145 -13.39 17.49 19.83
C ASP A 145 -12.78 17.32 21.23
N MET A 146 -11.46 17.18 21.26
CA MET A 146 -10.71 16.95 22.51
C MET A 146 -10.77 18.15 23.46
N ASP A 147 -10.94 19.37 22.96
CA ASP A 147 -10.99 20.57 23.79
C ASP A 147 -12.29 20.58 24.62
N LYS A 148 -13.42 20.21 24.03
CA LYS A 148 -14.68 20.03 24.74
C LYS A 148 -14.64 18.91 25.78
N LEU A 149 -13.92 17.82 25.47
CA LEU A 149 -13.75 16.70 26.41
C LEU A 149 -12.84 17.05 27.58
N SER A 150 -11.94 18.03 27.44
CA SER A 150 -10.97 18.43 28.48
C SER A 150 -11.53 19.42 29.48
N GLU A 151 -12.61 20.14 29.17
CA GLU A 151 -13.19 21.14 30.06
C GLU A 151 -13.82 20.54 31.32
N ASP A 152 -14.24 19.29 31.29
CA ASP A 152 -15.03 18.65 32.35
C ASP A 152 -14.26 17.69 33.27
N THR A 153 -12.97 17.32 32.99
CA THR A 153 -12.27 16.32 33.79
C THR A 153 -10.76 16.41 33.82
N ASP A 154 -10.14 15.88 34.91
CA ASP A 154 -8.72 15.67 35.06
C ASP A 154 -8.14 14.51 34.20
N THR A 155 -8.98 13.83 33.40
CA THR A 155 -8.57 12.67 32.57
C THR A 155 -9.15 12.67 31.16
N PRO A 156 -8.80 13.63 30.28
CA PRO A 156 -9.35 13.75 28.92
C PRO A 156 -9.15 12.49 28.07
N THR A 157 -8.02 11.83 28.23
CA THR A 157 -7.70 10.60 27.49
C THR A 157 -8.64 9.42 27.82
N LYS A 158 -9.13 9.33 29.06
CA LYS A 158 -10.07 8.28 29.45
C LYS A 158 -11.44 8.54 28.84
N LEU A 159 -11.93 9.77 28.93
CA LEU A 159 -13.18 10.17 28.29
C LEU A 159 -13.18 9.92 26.79
N TYR A 160 -12.13 10.34 26.09
CA TYR A 160 -11.98 10.06 24.67
C TYR A 160 -12.10 8.55 24.35
N LYS A 161 -11.42 7.71 25.14
CA LYS A 161 -11.50 6.25 24.95
C LYS A 161 -12.91 5.70 25.18
N ASP A 162 -13.63 6.24 26.14
CA ASP A 162 -14.99 5.80 26.46
C ASP A 162 -15.99 6.28 25.39
N GLU A 163 -15.85 7.50 24.89
CA GLU A 163 -16.61 8.04 23.74
C GLU A 163 -16.39 7.18 22.47
N VAL A 164 -15.12 6.89 22.13
CA VAL A 164 -14.80 6.06 20.98
C VAL A 164 -15.40 4.66 21.12
N LYS A 165 -15.31 4.04 22.31
CA LYS A 165 -15.95 2.72 22.55
C LYS A 165 -17.45 2.77 22.39
N GLN A 166 -18.09 3.82 22.90
CA GLN A 166 -19.53 3.97 22.79
C GLN A 166 -19.96 4.12 21.33
N SER A 167 -19.23 4.95 20.56
CA SER A 167 -19.46 5.09 19.13
C SER A 167 -19.32 3.76 18.39
N MET A 168 -18.24 3.01 18.64
CA MET A 168 -18.03 1.68 18.04
C MET A 168 -19.17 0.70 18.40
N LEU A 169 -19.64 0.70 19.66
CA LEU A 169 -20.75 -0.16 20.06
C LEU A 169 -22.05 0.21 19.35
N ASN A 170 -22.31 1.50 19.19
CA ASN A 170 -23.47 1.99 18.45
C ASN A 170 -23.42 1.58 16.98
N ASP A 171 -22.24 1.67 16.34
CA ASP A 171 -22.05 1.23 14.96
C ASP A 171 -22.28 -0.29 14.81
N ILE A 172 -21.73 -1.09 15.72
CA ILE A 172 -21.94 -2.55 15.73
C ILE A 172 -23.44 -2.86 15.88
N HIS A 173 -24.16 -2.21 16.82
CA HIS A 173 -25.59 -2.39 16.99
C HIS A 173 -26.38 -2.01 15.73
N ASN A 174 -26.02 -0.89 15.10
CA ASN A 174 -26.64 -0.43 13.86
C ASN A 174 -26.44 -1.43 12.71
N LEU A 175 -25.23 -1.98 12.57
CA LEU A 175 -24.94 -3.01 11.58
C LEU A 175 -25.71 -4.31 11.86
N ARG A 176 -25.78 -4.74 13.13
CA ARG A 176 -26.59 -5.89 13.55
C ARG A 176 -28.07 -5.72 13.21
N ASN A 177 -28.62 -4.55 13.47
CA ASN A 177 -30.01 -4.22 13.15
C ASN A 177 -30.29 -4.22 11.62
N LYS A 178 -29.25 -3.96 10.81
CA LYS A 178 -29.31 -4.08 9.34
C LYS A 178 -29.10 -5.51 8.84
N GLY A 179 -28.92 -6.49 9.73
CA GLY A 179 -28.82 -7.90 9.38
C GLY A 179 -27.39 -8.43 9.20
N PHE A 180 -26.36 -7.62 9.43
CA PHE A 180 -24.98 -8.11 9.41
C PHE A 180 -24.70 -9.04 10.59
N ARG A 181 -23.94 -10.12 10.37
CA ARG A 181 -23.49 -11.03 11.44
C ARG A 181 -22.24 -10.45 12.12
N PHE A 182 -21.94 -10.89 13.34
CA PHE A 182 -20.67 -10.50 14.00
C PHE A 182 -19.44 -10.95 13.21
N SER A 183 -19.54 -12.03 12.44
CA SER A 183 -18.46 -12.46 11.53
C SER A 183 -18.26 -11.56 10.31
N ASP A 184 -19.17 -10.64 10.06
CA ASP A 184 -19.16 -9.75 8.91
C ASP A 184 -18.69 -8.32 9.32
N ILE A 185 -18.49 -8.10 10.63
CA ILE A 185 -18.04 -6.86 11.27
C ILE A 185 -16.64 -7.06 11.86
#